data_981ef6de5b999346f2a15d3828fdc690
#
_entry.id   981ef6de5b999346f2a15d3828fdc690
#
_cell.length_a   1.000
_cell.length_b   1.000
_cell.length_c   1.000
_cell.angle_alpha   90.00
_cell.angle_beta   90.00
_cell.angle_gamma   90.00
#
_symmetry.space_group_name_H-M   'P 1'
#
loop_
_entity.id
_entity.type
_entity.pdbx_description
1 polymer ?
#
loop_
_entity_poly.entity_id
_entity_poly.type
_entity_poly.pdbx_seq_one_letter_code
_entity_poly.pdbx_strand_id
1 'polypeptide(L)'
;MRIPIGYKFIIGFVVVVAAVAFSPGLVARIGYSEEFAGLLSYAVALTIGLILGWFFSRNFSASIGRLAISAAAISRGDLTSDVAPAVTRFPDETHELAGMIGQMLQSLRELVGHIKRTSGQVSSSAREINSTALEINASTEEVAQSIEQISRGAESQAEMIEKSSRIIREMAISIELVAARARETARAARDTSLTAQQGERQASDSLERMKDFFENQEQIGRRFDSFNSRLQRVGKVADFIGDVARQTNLLALNASIEAVRAGEAGKGFAIVAEEVRKLADGSARSASDITEMIAALHEESQKVHESILESTRSIKEGKRNIDVTAGAFQEILKTVLETERRATSIADLSQMQLEGSSKMVAAVDEIARVADDNAAATEQVSAATEQQLAAMQDMALAIKDLAHMADELMTVVERFRVEPEESGA
;
A
#
# COMPACT_ATOMS: atom_id res chain seq x y z
N MET A 1 -23.11 -94.88 -1.45
CA MET A 1 -24.37 -95.32 -0.77
C MET A 1 -24.16 -95.07 0.73
N ARG A 2 -24.96 -94.24 1.39
CA ARG A 2 -24.83 -93.89 2.81
C ARG A 2 -25.52 -94.99 3.61
N ILE A 3 -24.82 -95.65 4.54
CA ILE A 3 -25.37 -96.69 5.41
C ILE A 3 -25.29 -96.20 6.85
N PRO A 4 -26.44 -95.81 7.44
CA PRO A 4 -26.51 -95.35 8.82
C PRO A 4 -25.90 -96.42 9.81
N ILE A 5 -25.25 -95.92 10.90
CA ILE A 5 -24.63 -96.80 11.89
C ILE A 5 -25.64 -97.79 12.39
N GLY A 6 -26.92 -97.41 12.62
CA GLY A 6 -27.99 -98.32 13.03
C GLY A 6 -28.16 -99.48 12.07
N TYR A 7 -28.17 -99.18 10.74
CA TYR A 7 -28.27 -100.24 9.71
C TYR A 7 -27.05 -101.18 9.69
N LYS A 8 -25.85 -100.65 9.94
CA LYS A 8 -24.62 -101.44 10.00
C LYS A 8 -24.71 -102.41 11.19
N PHE A 9 -25.21 -101.98 12.38
CA PHE A 9 -25.48 -102.84 13.53
C PHE A 9 -26.59 -103.88 13.23
N ILE A 10 -27.68 -103.52 12.58
CA ILE A 10 -28.76 -104.43 12.20
C ILE A 10 -28.22 -105.50 11.25
N ILE A 11 -27.45 -105.13 10.22
CA ILE A 11 -26.81 -106.05 9.28
C ILE A 11 -25.87 -107.01 10.04
N GLY A 12 -25.02 -106.47 10.92
CA GLY A 12 -24.15 -107.29 11.78
C GLY A 12 -24.94 -108.26 12.61
N PHE A 13 -26.03 -107.81 13.26
CA PHE A 13 -26.89 -108.69 14.02
C PHE A 13 -27.60 -109.73 13.16
N VAL A 14 -28.11 -109.36 11.96
CA VAL A 14 -28.70 -110.33 10.99
C VAL A 14 -27.66 -111.35 10.55
N VAL A 15 -26.39 -110.95 10.32
CA VAL A 15 -25.32 -111.93 10.01
C VAL A 15 -25.04 -112.89 11.16
N VAL A 16 -25.03 -112.40 12.39
CA VAL A 16 -24.88 -113.26 13.56
C VAL A 16 -26.07 -114.24 13.74
N VAL A 17 -27.33 -113.71 13.60
CA VAL A 17 -28.55 -114.55 13.64
C VAL A 17 -28.54 -115.62 12.52
N ALA A 18 -28.17 -115.19 11.31
CA ALA A 18 -28.01 -116.09 10.18
C ALA A 18 -26.94 -117.19 10.41
N ALA A 19 -25.82 -116.75 10.96
CA ALA A 19 -24.74 -117.73 11.34
C ALA A 19 -25.22 -118.75 12.42
N VAL A 20 -25.96 -118.30 13.38
CA VAL A 20 -26.58 -119.20 14.38
C VAL A 20 -27.59 -120.11 13.70
N ALA A 21 -28.44 -119.62 12.83
CA ALA A 21 -29.50 -120.39 12.13
C ALA A 21 -28.97 -121.43 11.13
N PHE A 22 -27.88 -121.08 10.41
CA PHE A 22 -27.38 -121.90 9.35
C PHE A 22 -26.21 -122.83 9.85
N SER A 23 -25.48 -122.55 10.94
CA SER A 23 -24.38 -123.27 11.43
C SER A 23 -24.73 -124.74 11.79
N PRO A 24 -25.86 -125.10 12.43
CA PRO A 24 -26.19 -126.46 12.71
C PRO A 24 -26.28 -127.32 11.48
N GLY A 25 -26.87 -126.85 10.37
CA GLY A 25 -26.95 -127.57 9.11
C GLY A 25 -25.57 -127.80 8.42
N LEU A 26 -24.66 -126.88 8.61
CA LEU A 26 -23.26 -126.95 8.13
C LEU A 26 -22.46 -127.95 8.93
N VAL A 27 -22.55 -127.89 10.23
CA VAL A 27 -21.88 -128.81 11.13
C VAL A 27 -22.37 -130.28 11.03
N ALA A 28 -23.67 -130.48 10.85
CA ALA A 28 -24.24 -131.81 10.65
C ALA A 28 -23.73 -132.50 9.33
N ARG A 29 -23.35 -131.72 8.32
CA ARG A 29 -22.70 -132.34 7.10
C ARG A 29 -21.29 -132.82 7.31
N ILE A 30 -20.62 -132.46 8.43
CA ILE A 30 -19.23 -132.88 8.76
C ILE A 30 -19.20 -134.24 9.56
N GLY A 31 -20.34 -134.77 9.95
CA GLY A 31 -20.45 -136.09 10.57
C GLY A 31 -20.28 -136.15 12.11
N TYR A 32 -20.51 -135.05 12.85
CA TYR A 32 -20.48 -134.99 14.30
C TYR A 32 -21.83 -135.35 14.88
N SER A 33 -21.95 -135.90 16.09
CA SER A 33 -23.18 -136.24 16.82
C SER A 33 -24.04 -134.94 17.05
N GLU A 34 -25.39 -135.04 17.04
CA GLU A 34 -26.26 -133.86 17.12
C GLU A 34 -26.03 -132.99 18.34
N GLU A 35 -25.67 -133.54 19.52
CA GLU A 35 -25.31 -132.73 20.69
C GLU A 35 -24.03 -131.91 20.59
N PHE A 36 -23.05 -132.44 19.89
CA PHE A 36 -21.78 -131.71 19.66
C PHE A 36 -21.86 -130.68 18.56
N ALA A 37 -22.78 -130.90 17.59
CA ALA A 37 -23.02 -129.97 16.50
C ALA A 37 -23.77 -128.74 17.00
N GLY A 38 -24.66 -128.86 18.01
CA GLY A 38 -25.27 -127.70 18.66
C GLY A 38 -24.28 -126.82 19.43
N LEU A 39 -23.38 -127.48 20.28
CA LEU A 39 -22.38 -126.70 21.01
C LEU A 39 -21.41 -125.97 20.08
N LEU A 40 -20.96 -126.67 19.01
CA LEU A 40 -20.02 -126.07 18.04
C LEU A 40 -20.67 -124.88 17.27
N SER A 41 -21.97 -124.99 16.96
CA SER A 41 -22.77 -123.90 16.28
C SER A 41 -22.85 -122.67 17.20
N TYR A 42 -23.13 -122.85 18.46
CA TYR A 42 -23.10 -121.72 19.39
C TYR A 42 -21.66 -121.10 19.57
N ALA A 43 -20.64 -121.94 19.60
CA ALA A 43 -19.27 -121.45 19.66
C ALA A 43 -18.83 -120.65 18.44
N VAL A 44 -19.23 -121.09 17.21
CA VAL A 44 -19.00 -120.36 15.93
C VAL A 44 -19.78 -119.10 15.92
N ALA A 45 -21.06 -119.07 16.28
CA ALA A 45 -21.87 -117.88 16.31
C ALA A 45 -21.36 -116.85 17.31
N LEU A 46 -20.93 -117.28 18.49
CA LEU A 46 -20.35 -116.43 19.53
C LEU A 46 -19.01 -115.84 19.05
N THR A 47 -18.16 -116.62 18.38
CA THR A 47 -16.92 -116.14 17.84
C THR A 47 -17.14 -115.12 16.71
N ILE A 48 -18.07 -115.37 15.81
CA ILE A 48 -18.45 -114.41 14.74
C ILE A 48 -19.00 -113.15 15.38
N GLY A 49 -19.91 -113.27 16.39
CA GLY A 49 -20.52 -112.10 17.06
C GLY A 49 -19.46 -111.29 17.80
N LEU A 50 -18.50 -111.96 18.46
CA LEU A 50 -17.37 -111.25 19.12
C LEU A 50 -16.45 -110.54 18.08
N ILE A 51 -16.08 -111.23 16.98
CA ILE A 51 -15.29 -110.62 15.91
C ILE A 51 -16.00 -109.43 15.28
N LEU A 52 -17.21 -109.53 14.95
CA LEU A 52 -18.01 -108.43 14.38
C LEU A 52 -18.22 -107.28 15.40
N GLY A 53 -18.55 -107.67 16.67
CA GLY A 53 -18.65 -106.69 17.73
C GLY A 53 -17.36 -105.92 17.98
N TRP A 54 -16.25 -106.69 18.05
CA TRP A 54 -14.90 -106.07 18.17
C TRP A 54 -14.53 -105.19 17.00
N PHE A 55 -14.83 -105.61 15.73
CA PHE A 55 -14.53 -104.86 14.54
C PHE A 55 -15.36 -103.53 14.43
N PHE A 56 -16.68 -103.62 14.77
CA PHE A 56 -17.52 -102.42 14.84
C PHE A 56 -17.18 -101.49 15.95
N SER A 57 -16.93 -102.07 17.18
CA SER A 57 -16.54 -101.26 18.32
C SER A 57 -15.22 -100.51 18.07
N ARG A 58 -14.23 -101.28 17.53
CA ARG A 58 -12.92 -100.66 17.23
C ARG A 58 -13.00 -99.52 16.17
N ASN A 59 -13.69 -99.77 15.09
CA ASN A 59 -13.83 -98.76 14.02
C ASN A 59 -14.65 -97.52 14.48
N PHE A 60 -15.72 -97.79 15.18
CA PHE A 60 -16.59 -96.74 15.67
C PHE A 60 -15.95 -95.88 16.80
N SER A 61 -15.43 -96.55 17.80
CA SER A 61 -14.72 -95.92 18.90
C SER A 61 -13.48 -95.16 18.40
N ALA A 62 -12.74 -95.70 17.44
CA ALA A 62 -11.59 -95.03 16.87
C ALA A 62 -11.97 -93.78 16.07
N SER A 63 -13.12 -93.75 15.37
CA SER A 63 -13.59 -92.61 14.63
C SER A 63 -14.10 -91.51 15.60
N ILE A 64 -14.92 -91.85 16.57
CA ILE A 64 -15.36 -90.91 17.61
C ILE A 64 -14.17 -90.39 18.45
N GLY A 65 -13.23 -91.29 18.81
CA GLY A 65 -12.02 -90.88 19.58
C GLY A 65 -11.20 -89.85 18.82
N ARG A 66 -11.01 -90.01 17.52
CA ARG A 66 -10.33 -88.98 16.65
C ARG A 66 -11.05 -87.69 16.65
N LEU A 67 -12.37 -87.74 16.44
CA LEU A 67 -13.21 -86.51 16.45
C LEU A 67 -13.15 -85.80 17.83
N ALA A 68 -13.20 -86.56 18.93
CA ALA A 68 -13.10 -85.97 20.24
C ALA A 68 -11.72 -85.34 20.48
N ILE A 69 -10.64 -86.00 20.02
CA ILE A 69 -9.26 -85.41 20.09
C ILE A 69 -9.21 -84.11 19.25
N SER A 70 -9.72 -84.11 18.01
CA SER A 70 -9.75 -82.88 17.16
C SER A 70 -10.59 -81.80 17.78
N ALA A 71 -11.79 -82.10 18.31
CA ALA A 71 -12.63 -81.12 19.02
C ALA A 71 -11.94 -80.55 20.29
N ALA A 72 -11.24 -81.40 21.02
CA ALA A 72 -10.42 -81.01 22.20
C ALA A 72 -9.21 -80.11 21.78
N ALA A 73 -8.60 -80.41 20.66
CA ALA A 73 -7.54 -79.53 20.08
C ALA A 73 -8.08 -78.17 19.70
N ILE A 74 -9.18 -78.13 18.98
CA ILE A 74 -9.91 -76.89 18.60
C ILE A 74 -10.28 -76.08 19.83
N SER A 75 -10.86 -76.69 20.84
CA SER A 75 -11.23 -76.05 22.12
C SER A 75 -10.04 -75.43 22.86
N ARG A 76 -8.81 -75.95 22.69
CA ARG A 76 -7.56 -75.41 23.26
C ARG A 76 -6.91 -74.34 22.34
N GLY A 77 -7.57 -74.05 21.23
CA GLY A 77 -7.04 -73.08 20.27
C GLY A 77 -6.12 -73.62 19.20
N ASP A 78 -5.87 -74.96 19.19
CA ASP A 78 -5.08 -75.60 18.17
C ASP A 78 -5.95 -75.82 16.91
N LEU A 79 -5.81 -74.92 15.93
CA LEU A 79 -6.53 -75.00 14.64
C LEU A 79 -5.62 -75.55 13.53
N THR A 80 -4.43 -76.12 13.86
CA THR A 80 -3.52 -76.67 12.86
C THR A 80 -3.96 -78.04 12.39
N SER A 81 -4.66 -78.80 13.25
CA SER A 81 -5.07 -80.19 12.96
C SER A 81 -6.07 -80.25 11.80
N ASP A 82 -5.85 -81.16 10.86
CA ASP A 82 -6.82 -81.44 9.79
C ASP A 82 -7.83 -82.51 10.23
N VAL A 83 -9.11 -82.20 10.09
CA VAL A 83 -10.23 -83.08 10.40
C VAL A 83 -10.80 -83.67 9.06
N ALA A 84 -9.91 -84.40 8.35
CA ALA A 84 -10.36 -85.07 7.17
C ALA A 84 -11.20 -86.33 7.51
N PRO A 85 -12.39 -86.50 6.94
CA PRO A 85 -13.14 -87.73 7.14
C PRO A 85 -12.38 -88.89 6.53
N ALA A 86 -12.23 -89.97 7.27
CA ALA A 86 -11.56 -91.16 6.76
C ALA A 86 -12.22 -91.69 5.51
N VAL A 87 -11.47 -91.96 4.42
CA VAL A 87 -12.01 -92.44 3.16
C VAL A 87 -12.59 -93.89 3.39
N THR A 88 -13.91 -93.97 3.49
CA THR A 88 -14.63 -95.24 3.63
C THR A 88 -15.58 -95.49 2.50
N ARG A 89 -15.74 -96.77 2.06
CA ARG A 89 -16.67 -97.15 0.99
C ARG A 89 -18.13 -96.89 1.33
N PHE A 90 -18.45 -96.88 2.64
CA PHE A 90 -19.80 -96.68 3.15
C PHE A 90 -19.79 -95.61 4.26
N PRO A 91 -19.93 -94.32 3.91
CA PRO A 91 -19.97 -93.23 4.85
C PRO A 91 -21.20 -93.33 5.78
N ASP A 92 -21.02 -92.97 7.06
CA ASP A 92 -22.04 -92.96 8.10
C ASP A 92 -22.07 -91.59 8.82
N GLU A 93 -22.84 -91.47 9.92
CA GLU A 93 -23.02 -90.25 10.68
C GLU A 93 -21.70 -89.73 11.29
N THR A 94 -20.70 -90.60 11.53
CA THR A 94 -19.38 -90.17 12.01
C THR A 94 -18.61 -89.40 10.95
N HIS A 95 -18.83 -89.71 9.66
CA HIS A 95 -18.29 -89.02 8.54
C HIS A 95 -18.90 -87.61 8.37
N GLU A 96 -20.22 -87.51 8.55
CA GLU A 96 -20.94 -86.26 8.50
C GLU A 96 -20.49 -85.34 9.63
N LEU A 97 -20.37 -85.88 10.83
CA LEU A 97 -19.84 -85.15 12.00
C LEU A 97 -18.40 -84.66 11.76
N ALA A 98 -17.51 -85.51 11.14
CA ALA A 98 -16.17 -85.14 10.75
C ALA A 98 -16.17 -83.94 9.75
N GLY A 99 -17.09 -84.02 8.75
CA GLY A 99 -17.25 -82.92 7.80
C GLY A 99 -17.71 -81.63 8.41
N MET A 100 -18.71 -81.73 9.36
CA MET A 100 -19.18 -80.53 10.08
C MET A 100 -18.10 -79.90 11.01
N ILE A 101 -17.32 -80.75 11.69
CA ILE A 101 -16.16 -80.26 12.48
C ILE A 101 -15.09 -79.66 11.61
N GLY A 102 -14.82 -80.24 10.42
CA GLY A 102 -13.88 -79.66 9.42
C GLY A 102 -14.35 -78.30 8.91
N GLN A 103 -15.64 -78.14 8.58
CA GLN A 103 -16.21 -76.86 8.19
C GLN A 103 -16.13 -75.85 9.34
N MET A 104 -16.46 -76.24 10.56
CA MET A 104 -16.32 -75.38 11.75
C MET A 104 -14.87 -74.93 11.92
N LEU A 105 -13.87 -75.82 11.79
CA LEU A 105 -12.46 -75.55 11.87
C LEU A 105 -12.04 -74.55 10.80
N GLN A 106 -12.47 -74.73 9.55
CA GLN A 106 -12.19 -73.82 8.49
C GLN A 106 -12.77 -72.42 8.74
N SER A 107 -14.05 -72.33 9.17
CA SER A 107 -14.65 -71.05 9.52
C SER A 107 -13.94 -70.34 10.67
N LEU A 108 -13.47 -71.10 11.66
CA LEU A 108 -12.63 -70.55 12.74
C LEU A 108 -11.27 -70.04 12.24
N ARG A 109 -10.61 -70.79 11.36
CA ARG A 109 -9.35 -70.31 10.73
C ARG A 109 -9.55 -69.02 9.95
N GLU A 110 -10.60 -68.96 9.13
CA GLU A 110 -10.96 -67.72 8.36
C GLU A 110 -11.23 -66.55 9.29
N LEU A 111 -12.00 -66.77 10.36
CA LEU A 111 -12.36 -65.73 11.34
C LEU A 111 -11.13 -65.22 12.06
N VAL A 112 -10.26 -66.12 12.53
CA VAL A 112 -8.99 -65.80 13.20
C VAL A 112 -8.06 -65.02 12.25
N GLY A 113 -7.93 -65.49 10.98
CA GLY A 113 -7.16 -64.81 9.97
C GLY A 113 -7.70 -63.43 9.67
N HIS A 114 -9.03 -63.27 9.59
CA HIS A 114 -9.65 -61.97 9.37
C HIS A 114 -9.41 -60.99 10.52
N ILE A 115 -9.61 -61.47 11.78
CA ILE A 115 -9.34 -60.64 12.99
C ILE A 115 -7.86 -60.20 13.01
N LYS A 116 -6.92 -61.12 12.76
CA LYS A 116 -5.48 -60.81 12.75
C LYS A 116 -5.13 -59.70 11.72
N ARG A 117 -5.65 -59.83 10.49
CA ARG A 117 -5.45 -58.81 9.45
C ARG A 117 -6.06 -57.46 9.85
N THR A 118 -7.32 -57.46 10.31
CA THR A 118 -8.04 -56.26 10.71
C THR A 118 -7.37 -55.56 11.89
N SER A 119 -6.97 -56.30 12.90
CA SER A 119 -6.23 -55.74 14.06
C SER A 119 -4.88 -55.16 13.64
N GLY A 120 -4.16 -55.83 12.74
CA GLY A 120 -2.92 -55.27 12.17
C GLY A 120 -3.15 -53.96 11.39
N GLN A 121 -4.23 -53.89 10.60
CA GLN A 121 -4.61 -52.69 9.90
C GLN A 121 -4.99 -51.53 10.85
N VAL A 122 -5.81 -51.83 11.90
CA VAL A 122 -6.18 -50.83 12.91
C VAL A 122 -4.95 -50.27 13.63
N SER A 123 -4.02 -51.15 14.03
CA SER A 123 -2.77 -50.73 14.68
C SER A 123 -1.89 -49.87 13.75
N SER A 124 -1.81 -50.19 12.46
CA SER A 124 -1.08 -49.39 11.46
C SER A 124 -1.73 -48.02 11.26
N SER A 125 -3.07 -47.99 11.06
CA SER A 125 -3.83 -46.75 10.91
C SER A 125 -3.74 -45.86 12.16
N ALA A 126 -3.79 -46.46 13.36
CA ALA A 126 -3.61 -45.71 14.59
C ALA A 126 -2.25 -45.01 14.66
N ARG A 127 -1.17 -45.68 14.23
CA ARG A 127 0.17 -45.05 14.16
C ARG A 127 0.25 -43.90 13.14
N GLU A 128 -0.36 -44.08 11.99
CA GLU A 128 -0.42 -43.05 10.95
C GLU A 128 -1.19 -41.82 11.41
N ILE A 129 -2.38 -42.02 12.02
CA ILE A 129 -3.19 -40.92 12.58
C ILE A 129 -2.42 -40.23 13.72
N ASN A 130 -1.65 -40.93 14.54
CA ASN A 130 -0.82 -40.34 15.57
C ASN A 130 0.26 -39.42 14.98
N SER A 131 0.93 -39.85 13.88
CA SER A 131 1.90 -39.03 13.18
C SER A 131 1.26 -37.75 12.64
N THR A 132 0.09 -37.87 12.00
CA THR A 132 -0.66 -36.71 11.48
C THR A 132 -1.12 -35.77 12.59
N ALA A 133 -1.54 -36.32 13.76
CA ALA A 133 -1.90 -35.51 14.90
C ALA A 133 -0.74 -34.69 15.46
N LEU A 134 0.47 -35.27 15.48
CA LEU A 134 1.69 -34.53 15.86
C LEU A 134 2.05 -33.43 14.87
N GLU A 135 1.91 -33.66 13.56
CA GLU A 135 2.12 -32.63 12.53
C GLU A 135 1.12 -31.49 12.65
N ILE A 136 -0.16 -31.82 12.91
CA ILE A 136 -1.20 -30.81 13.13
C ILE A 136 -0.89 -29.98 14.39
N ASN A 137 -0.44 -30.60 15.48
CA ASN A 137 -0.03 -29.88 16.68
C ASN A 137 1.10 -28.88 16.39
N ALA A 138 2.15 -29.30 15.68
CA ALA A 138 3.24 -28.41 15.30
C ALA A 138 2.75 -27.23 14.43
N SER A 139 1.89 -27.51 13.44
CA SER A 139 1.29 -26.47 12.63
C SER A 139 0.38 -25.52 13.42
N THR A 140 -0.34 -26.04 14.41
CA THR A 140 -1.19 -25.24 15.31
C THR A 140 -0.37 -24.30 16.20
N GLU A 141 0.81 -24.74 16.66
CA GLU A 141 1.76 -23.89 17.39
C GLU A 141 2.30 -22.76 16.49
N GLU A 142 2.62 -23.02 15.21
CA GLU A 142 3.02 -22.00 14.26
C GLU A 142 1.91 -20.97 13.99
N VAL A 143 0.65 -21.44 13.92
CA VAL A 143 -0.52 -20.56 13.82
C VAL A 143 -0.63 -19.68 15.06
N ALA A 144 -0.47 -20.24 16.27
CA ALA A 144 -0.51 -19.47 17.52
C ALA A 144 0.56 -18.36 17.55
N GLN A 145 1.79 -18.66 17.11
CA GLN A 145 2.83 -17.63 16.99
C GLN A 145 2.48 -16.56 15.97
N SER A 146 1.87 -16.93 14.83
CA SER A 146 1.43 -15.99 13.81
C SER A 146 0.33 -15.06 14.34
N ILE A 147 -0.60 -15.58 15.12
CA ILE A 147 -1.65 -14.82 15.81
C ILE A 147 -1.04 -13.78 16.74
N GLU A 148 -0.03 -14.14 17.52
CA GLU A 148 0.64 -13.20 18.42
C GLU A 148 1.34 -12.07 17.64
N GLN A 149 1.95 -12.37 16.49
CA GLN A 149 2.54 -11.37 15.63
C GLN A 149 1.49 -10.43 15.01
N ILE A 150 0.33 -10.97 14.57
CA ILE A 150 -0.77 -10.16 14.03
C ILE A 150 -1.35 -9.26 15.12
N SER A 151 -1.52 -9.76 16.34
CA SER A 151 -1.99 -8.96 17.49
C SER A 151 -1.07 -7.77 17.79
N ARG A 152 0.24 -8.00 17.87
CA ARG A 152 1.22 -6.90 18.01
C ARG A 152 1.22 -5.95 16.83
N GLY A 153 0.99 -6.49 15.62
CA GLY A 153 0.85 -5.69 14.40
C GLY A 153 -0.38 -4.77 14.45
N ALA A 154 -1.50 -5.28 14.95
CA ALA A 154 -2.73 -4.51 15.11
C ALA A 154 -2.59 -3.38 16.15
N GLU A 155 -1.92 -3.64 17.29
CA GLU A 155 -1.60 -2.61 18.29
C GLU A 155 -0.72 -1.50 17.69
N SER A 156 0.35 -1.86 16.97
CA SER A 156 1.22 -0.90 16.30
C SER A 156 0.47 -0.11 15.21
N GLN A 157 -0.47 -0.75 14.52
CA GLN A 157 -1.32 -0.10 13.52
C GLN A 157 -2.25 0.92 14.16
N ALA A 158 -2.85 0.61 15.31
CA ALA A 158 -3.69 1.55 16.07
C ALA A 158 -2.90 2.80 16.49
N GLU A 159 -1.68 2.65 16.99
CA GLU A 159 -0.79 3.78 17.32
C GLU A 159 -0.46 4.64 16.09
N MET A 160 -0.15 4.00 14.95
CA MET A 160 0.13 4.71 13.70
C MET A 160 -1.09 5.48 13.17
N ILE A 161 -2.30 4.94 13.33
CA ILE A 161 -3.56 5.57 12.97
C ILE A 161 -3.78 6.85 13.80
N GLU A 162 -3.59 6.77 15.11
CA GLU A 162 -3.72 7.94 16.01
C GLU A 162 -2.73 9.03 15.62
N LYS A 163 -1.47 8.67 15.40
CA LYS A 163 -0.43 9.59 14.95
C LYS A 163 -0.74 10.21 13.59
N SER A 164 -1.22 9.42 12.63
CA SER A 164 -1.61 9.89 11.30
C SER A 164 -2.77 10.87 11.36
N SER A 165 -3.79 10.58 12.15
CA SER A 165 -4.95 11.45 12.39
C SER A 165 -4.54 12.80 12.99
N ARG A 166 -3.57 12.80 13.92
CA ARG A 166 -3.01 14.04 14.48
C ARG A 166 -2.27 14.85 13.42
N ILE A 167 -1.39 14.21 12.62
CA ILE A 167 -0.64 14.88 11.57
C ILE A 167 -1.58 15.50 10.52
N ILE A 168 -2.65 14.83 10.13
CA ILE A 168 -3.61 15.35 9.16
C ILE A 168 -4.34 16.57 9.71
N ARG A 169 -4.70 16.58 11.01
CA ARG A 169 -5.30 17.75 11.68
C ARG A 169 -4.34 18.94 11.71
N GLU A 170 -3.08 18.72 12.08
CA GLU A 170 -2.04 19.76 12.05
C GLU A 170 -1.80 20.30 10.64
N MET A 171 -1.83 19.42 9.63
CA MET A 171 -1.73 19.81 8.24
C MET A 171 -2.92 20.66 7.80
N ALA A 172 -4.15 20.32 8.17
CA ALA A 172 -5.33 21.13 7.87
C ALA A 172 -5.22 22.54 8.43
N ILE A 173 -4.79 22.69 9.69
CA ILE A 173 -4.54 24.00 10.33
C ILE A 173 -3.46 24.78 9.56
N SER A 174 -2.39 24.11 9.15
CA SER A 174 -1.31 24.74 8.37
C SER A 174 -1.79 25.22 7.01
N ILE A 175 -2.63 24.44 6.32
CA ILE A 175 -3.22 24.79 5.03
C ILE A 175 -4.15 26.02 5.18
N GLU A 176 -4.98 26.08 6.23
CA GLU A 176 -5.83 27.23 6.52
C GLU A 176 -5.00 28.50 6.73
N LEU A 177 -3.89 28.38 7.45
CA LEU A 177 -2.97 29.50 7.67
C LEU A 177 -2.33 29.95 6.34
N VAL A 178 -1.90 29.04 5.49
CA VAL A 178 -1.36 29.35 4.16
C VAL A 178 -2.41 30.07 3.31
N ALA A 179 -3.66 29.58 3.27
CA ALA A 179 -4.75 30.22 2.56
C ALA A 179 -5.04 31.65 3.08
N ALA A 180 -5.03 31.84 4.38
CA ALA A 180 -5.21 33.16 5.01
C ALA A 180 -4.08 34.13 4.61
N ARG A 181 -2.84 33.69 4.69
CA ARG A 181 -1.66 34.49 4.30
C ARG A 181 -1.64 34.81 2.80
N ALA A 182 -2.05 33.87 1.96
CA ALA A 182 -2.18 34.11 0.53
C ALA A 182 -3.22 35.20 0.23
N ARG A 183 -4.40 35.15 0.89
CA ARG A 183 -5.42 36.19 0.76
C ARG A 183 -4.94 37.56 1.25
N GLU A 184 -4.19 37.59 2.36
CA GLU A 184 -3.56 38.81 2.88
C GLU A 184 -2.55 39.39 1.89
N THR A 185 -1.70 38.54 1.29
CA THR A 185 -0.73 38.93 0.25
C THR A 185 -1.43 39.50 -0.99
N ALA A 186 -2.52 38.84 -1.44
CA ALA A 186 -3.32 39.34 -2.58
C ALA A 186 -3.91 40.72 -2.30
N ARG A 187 -4.40 40.99 -1.09
CA ARG A 187 -4.89 42.32 -0.66
C ARG A 187 -3.76 43.34 -0.65
N ALA A 188 -2.63 43.04 -0.03
CA ALA A 188 -1.46 43.93 0.00
C ALA A 188 -0.95 44.26 -1.42
N ALA A 189 -0.94 43.28 -2.30
CA ALA A 189 -0.63 43.47 -3.73
C ALA A 189 -1.62 44.42 -4.39
N ARG A 190 -2.92 44.27 -4.16
CA ARG A 190 -3.95 45.17 -4.68
C ARG A 190 -3.79 46.60 -4.20
N ASP A 191 -3.52 46.80 -2.90
CA ASP A 191 -3.28 48.12 -2.31
C ASP A 191 -2.00 48.76 -2.90
N THR A 192 -0.95 47.98 -3.09
CA THR A 192 0.28 48.42 -3.77
C THR A 192 0.02 48.79 -5.20
N SER A 193 -0.83 48.06 -5.93
CA SER A 193 -1.26 48.39 -7.31
C SER A 193 -1.94 49.74 -7.37
N LEU A 194 -2.86 50.01 -6.45
CA LEU A 194 -3.54 51.33 -6.39
C LEU A 194 -2.53 52.46 -6.12
N THR A 195 -1.58 52.25 -5.23
CA THR A 195 -0.54 53.24 -4.94
C THR A 195 0.38 53.48 -6.13
N ALA A 196 0.76 52.41 -6.85
CA ALA A 196 1.56 52.53 -8.07
C ALA A 196 0.83 53.26 -9.19
N GLN A 197 -0.46 53.00 -9.38
CA GLN A 197 -1.33 53.73 -10.33
C GLN A 197 -1.41 55.22 -9.99
N GLN A 198 -1.53 55.57 -8.72
CA GLN A 198 -1.48 56.95 -8.28
C GLN A 198 -0.12 57.61 -8.56
N GLY A 199 0.97 56.90 -8.29
CA GLY A 199 2.33 57.36 -8.62
C GLY A 199 2.54 57.58 -10.11
N GLU A 200 2.06 56.67 -10.97
CA GLU A 200 2.12 56.80 -12.42
C GLU A 200 1.35 58.04 -12.92
N ARG A 201 0.13 58.26 -12.40
CA ARG A 201 -0.68 59.47 -12.76
C ARG A 201 0.07 60.73 -12.32
N GLN A 202 0.61 60.77 -11.12
CA GLN A 202 1.35 61.91 -10.62
C GLN A 202 2.64 62.20 -11.41
N ALA A 203 3.34 61.14 -11.89
CA ALA A 203 4.46 61.26 -12.78
C ALA A 203 4.01 61.83 -14.15
N SER A 204 2.90 61.35 -14.70
CA SER A 204 2.31 61.84 -15.95
C SER A 204 1.92 63.30 -15.85
N ASP A 205 1.24 63.71 -14.77
CA ASP A 205 0.87 65.13 -14.54
C ASP A 205 2.13 66.01 -14.38
N SER A 206 3.18 65.48 -13.78
CA SER A 206 4.47 66.16 -13.63
C SER A 206 5.17 66.35 -14.97
N LEU A 207 5.09 65.38 -15.87
CA LEU A 207 5.61 65.47 -17.25
C LEU A 207 4.87 66.55 -18.06
N GLU A 208 3.56 66.63 -17.91
CA GLU A 208 2.76 67.68 -18.60
C GLU A 208 3.17 69.05 -18.09
N ARG A 209 3.24 69.25 -16.77
CA ARG A 209 3.75 70.52 -16.20
C ARG A 209 5.15 70.85 -16.63
N MET A 210 6.03 69.88 -16.73
CA MET A 210 7.40 70.07 -17.19
C MET A 210 7.47 70.48 -18.64
N LYS A 211 6.55 69.97 -19.49
CA LYS A 211 6.38 70.39 -20.89
C LYS A 211 5.96 71.86 -20.94
N ASP A 212 4.93 72.22 -20.18
CA ASP A 212 4.47 73.61 -20.12
C ASP A 212 5.58 74.56 -19.64
N PHE A 213 6.34 74.15 -18.67
CA PHE A 213 7.45 74.89 -18.16
C PHE A 213 8.56 75.03 -19.20
N PHE A 214 8.83 74.01 -19.98
CA PHE A 214 9.78 74.05 -21.08
C PHE A 214 9.34 75.03 -22.19
N GLU A 215 8.09 74.99 -22.61
CA GLU A 215 7.50 75.88 -23.59
C GLU A 215 7.56 77.34 -23.12
N ASN A 216 7.29 77.57 -21.85
CA ASN A 216 7.36 78.94 -21.26
C ASN A 216 8.83 79.40 -21.21
N GLN A 217 9.77 78.56 -20.89
CA GLN A 217 11.18 78.90 -20.87
C GLN A 217 11.72 79.25 -22.28
N GLU A 218 11.24 78.53 -23.28
CA GLU A 218 11.58 78.85 -24.70
C GLU A 218 11.03 80.19 -25.11
N GLN A 219 9.78 80.55 -24.69
CA GLN A 219 9.23 81.86 -24.92
C GLN A 219 10.00 82.97 -24.24
N ILE A 220 10.42 82.75 -23.01
CA ILE A 220 11.26 83.70 -22.27
C ILE A 220 12.61 83.90 -23.05
N GLY A 221 13.24 82.80 -23.54
CA GLY A 221 14.44 82.89 -24.34
C GLY A 221 14.27 83.76 -25.59
N ARG A 222 13.18 83.51 -26.34
CA ARG A 222 12.86 84.32 -27.56
C ARG A 222 12.60 85.80 -27.22
N ARG A 223 11.90 86.11 -26.12
CA ARG A 223 11.70 87.51 -25.69
C ARG A 223 12.99 88.15 -25.26
N PHE A 224 13.87 87.37 -24.67
CA PHE A 224 15.18 87.87 -24.21
C PHE A 224 16.07 88.19 -25.41
N ASP A 225 16.11 87.34 -26.46
CA ASP A 225 16.85 87.57 -27.66
C ASP A 225 16.37 88.91 -28.38
N SER A 226 15.03 89.09 -28.38
CA SER A 226 14.44 90.32 -28.89
C SER A 226 14.85 91.57 -28.10
N PHE A 227 14.87 91.44 -26.78
CA PHE A 227 15.35 92.49 -25.87
C PHE A 227 16.85 92.81 -26.12
N ASN A 228 17.69 91.82 -26.27
CA ASN A 228 19.12 92.02 -26.53
C ASN A 228 19.33 92.69 -27.88
N SER A 229 18.57 92.34 -28.92
CA SER A 229 18.58 93.02 -30.22
C SER A 229 18.17 94.49 -30.11
N ARG A 230 17.20 94.82 -29.25
CA ARG A 230 16.79 96.22 -29.01
C ARG A 230 17.90 96.98 -28.27
N LEU A 231 18.54 96.38 -27.25
CA LEU A 231 19.67 97.02 -26.57
C LEU A 231 20.81 97.33 -27.51
N GLN A 232 21.18 96.46 -28.40
CA GLN A 232 22.19 96.71 -29.42
C GLN A 232 21.81 97.90 -30.31
N ARG A 233 20.52 98.07 -30.70
CA ARG A 233 20.03 99.19 -31.45
C ARG A 233 20.14 100.51 -30.68
N VAL A 234 19.76 100.48 -29.38
CA VAL A 234 19.86 101.67 -28.54
C VAL A 234 21.33 102.11 -28.40
N GLY A 235 22.27 101.13 -28.25
CA GLY A 235 23.72 101.38 -28.23
C GLY A 235 24.18 102.08 -29.50
N LYS A 236 23.77 101.60 -30.65
CA LYS A 236 24.09 102.27 -31.96
C LYS A 236 23.53 103.68 -32.07
N VAL A 237 22.36 103.93 -31.49
CA VAL A 237 21.80 105.26 -31.46
C VAL A 237 22.59 106.16 -30.50
N ALA A 238 22.98 105.70 -29.34
CA ALA A 238 23.81 106.44 -28.42
C ALA A 238 25.16 106.83 -29.06
N ASP A 239 25.86 105.82 -29.70
CA ASP A 239 27.12 106.08 -30.44
C ASP A 239 26.90 107.15 -31.49
N PHE A 240 25.79 107.04 -32.28
CA PHE A 240 25.52 108.10 -33.31
C PHE A 240 25.24 109.49 -32.71
N ILE A 241 24.53 109.58 -31.56
CA ILE A 241 24.32 110.84 -30.86
C ILE A 241 25.64 111.42 -30.40
N GLY A 242 26.53 110.55 -29.85
CA GLY A 242 27.89 110.93 -29.47
C GLY A 242 28.71 111.48 -30.64
N ASP A 243 28.63 110.84 -31.80
CA ASP A 243 29.29 111.29 -32.97
C ASP A 243 28.78 112.67 -33.49
N VAL A 244 27.42 112.81 -33.52
CA VAL A 244 26.77 114.12 -33.90
C VAL A 244 27.15 115.18 -32.88
N ALA A 245 27.19 114.87 -31.58
CA ALA A 245 27.59 115.84 -30.57
C ALA A 245 29.06 116.24 -30.72
N ARG A 246 29.99 115.29 -30.99
CA ARG A 246 31.42 115.63 -31.32
C ARG A 246 31.56 116.51 -32.55
N GLN A 247 30.77 116.21 -33.62
CA GLN A 247 30.82 116.98 -34.81
C GLN A 247 30.22 118.35 -34.57
N THR A 248 29.11 118.47 -33.77
CA THR A 248 28.51 119.77 -33.40
C THR A 248 29.45 120.60 -32.55
N ASN A 249 30.19 119.93 -31.59
CA ASN A 249 31.25 120.62 -30.80
C ASN A 249 32.36 121.21 -31.66
N LEU A 250 32.78 120.45 -32.68
CA LEU A 250 33.82 120.95 -33.63
C LEU A 250 33.30 122.08 -34.47
N LEU A 251 32.01 122.04 -34.92
CA LEU A 251 31.40 123.11 -35.67
C LEU A 251 31.23 124.41 -34.80
N ALA A 252 30.79 124.23 -33.55
CA ALA A 252 30.66 125.30 -32.58
C ALA A 252 31.98 125.96 -32.25
N LEU A 253 33.10 125.10 -32.08
CA LEU A 253 34.44 125.60 -31.87
C LEU A 253 34.93 126.44 -33.08
N ASN A 254 34.72 125.96 -34.28
CA ASN A 254 35.05 126.71 -35.50
C ASN A 254 34.27 128.04 -35.62
N ALA A 255 32.96 127.98 -35.27
CA ALA A 255 32.12 129.21 -35.26
C ALA A 255 32.56 130.19 -34.15
N SER A 256 33.02 129.71 -32.97
CA SER A 256 33.50 130.52 -31.89
C SER A 256 34.86 131.18 -32.30
N ILE A 257 35.71 130.46 -33.02
CA ILE A 257 37.02 131.00 -33.53
C ILE A 257 36.72 132.12 -34.58
N GLU A 258 35.83 131.90 -35.46
CA GLU A 258 35.49 132.88 -36.52
C GLU A 258 34.75 134.13 -35.98
N ALA A 259 33.92 133.91 -34.94
CA ALA A 259 33.22 134.98 -34.23
C ALA A 259 34.26 135.89 -33.45
N VAL A 260 35.27 135.30 -32.84
CA VAL A 260 36.38 136.05 -32.21
C VAL A 260 37.22 136.85 -33.30
N ARG A 261 37.39 136.26 -34.47
CA ARG A 261 38.11 136.82 -35.56
C ARG A 261 37.39 138.06 -36.21
N ALA A 262 36.05 138.05 -36.10
CA ALA A 262 35.18 139.18 -36.56
C ALA A 262 35.20 140.41 -35.60
N GLY A 263 35.88 140.30 -34.42
CA GLY A 263 36.00 141.42 -33.47
C GLY A 263 34.66 141.85 -32.86
N GLU A 264 34.45 143.22 -32.71
CA GLU A 264 33.22 143.72 -32.10
C GLU A 264 31.91 143.32 -32.79
N ALA A 265 31.87 143.04 -34.07
CA ALA A 265 30.72 142.66 -34.85
C ALA A 265 30.38 141.15 -34.55
N GLY A 266 31.28 140.38 -34.08
CA GLY A 266 31.10 138.94 -33.80
C GLY A 266 30.71 138.58 -32.36
N LYS A 267 30.65 139.45 -31.37
CA LYS A 267 30.41 139.23 -29.97
C LYS A 267 29.15 138.39 -29.64
N GLY A 268 28.06 138.73 -30.33
CA GLY A 268 26.77 138.00 -30.17
C GLY A 268 26.89 136.59 -30.67
N PHE A 269 27.50 136.37 -31.80
CA PHE A 269 27.77 135.07 -32.39
C PHE A 269 28.75 134.18 -31.57
N ALA A 270 29.77 134.82 -30.93
CA ALA A 270 30.67 134.03 -30.02
C ALA A 270 29.99 133.52 -28.79
N ILE A 271 29.05 134.20 -28.17
CA ILE A 271 28.21 133.70 -27.04
C ILE A 271 27.36 132.56 -27.46
N VAL A 272 26.65 132.60 -28.59
CA VAL A 272 25.86 131.57 -29.14
C VAL A 272 26.69 130.27 -29.45
N ALA A 273 27.84 130.52 -30.13
CA ALA A 273 28.73 129.41 -30.48
C ALA A 273 29.30 128.70 -29.22
N GLU A 274 29.66 129.43 -28.16
CA GLU A 274 30.13 128.83 -26.91
C GLU A 274 29.02 128.14 -26.16
N GLU A 275 27.73 128.63 -26.22
CA GLU A 275 26.55 127.95 -25.65
C GLU A 275 26.20 126.64 -26.44
N VAL A 276 26.32 126.68 -27.77
CA VAL A 276 26.19 125.47 -28.62
C VAL A 276 27.33 124.47 -28.30
N ARG A 277 28.53 124.96 -28.11
CA ARG A 277 29.64 124.10 -27.71
C ARG A 277 29.46 123.43 -26.39
N LYS A 278 28.93 124.13 -25.36
CA LYS A 278 28.58 123.52 -24.06
C LYS A 278 27.47 122.47 -24.15
N LEU A 279 26.41 122.80 -24.97
CA LEU A 279 25.29 121.82 -25.18
C LEU A 279 25.78 120.56 -25.89
N ALA A 280 26.72 120.71 -26.89
CA ALA A 280 27.31 119.58 -27.59
C ALA A 280 28.18 118.74 -26.64
N ASP A 281 28.98 119.37 -25.83
CA ASP A 281 29.79 118.69 -24.83
C ASP A 281 28.93 117.94 -23.77
N GLY A 282 27.83 118.57 -23.34
CA GLY A 282 26.80 117.92 -22.48
C GLY A 282 26.17 116.73 -23.14
N SER A 283 25.79 116.85 -24.43
CA SER A 283 25.20 115.81 -25.26
C SER A 283 26.18 114.63 -25.43
N ALA A 284 27.44 114.91 -25.68
CA ALA A 284 28.49 113.94 -25.85
C ALA A 284 28.69 113.13 -24.54
N ARG A 285 28.69 113.83 -23.37
CA ARG A 285 28.79 113.13 -22.06
C ARG A 285 27.58 112.28 -21.81
N SER A 286 26.37 112.77 -22.05
CA SER A 286 25.13 112.01 -21.88
C SER A 286 25.08 110.78 -22.82
N ALA A 287 25.60 110.88 -24.02
CA ALA A 287 25.70 109.74 -24.94
C ALA A 287 26.69 108.72 -24.44
N SER A 288 27.84 109.18 -23.90
CA SER A 288 28.81 108.32 -23.29
C SER A 288 28.27 107.53 -22.07
N ASP A 289 27.53 108.25 -21.20
CA ASP A 289 26.84 107.62 -20.01
C ASP A 289 25.81 106.60 -20.48
N ILE A 290 25.05 106.84 -21.53
CA ILE A 290 24.13 105.87 -22.12
C ILE A 290 24.88 104.67 -22.70
N THR A 291 26.00 104.87 -23.42
CA THR A 291 26.80 103.77 -23.92
C THR A 291 27.37 102.93 -22.83
N GLU A 292 27.83 103.51 -21.72
CA GLU A 292 28.29 102.75 -20.54
C GLU A 292 27.11 101.96 -19.87
N MET A 293 25.95 102.61 -19.71
CA MET A 293 24.74 101.87 -19.20
C MET A 293 24.36 100.71 -20.12
N ILE A 294 24.41 100.87 -21.45
CA ILE A 294 24.15 99.78 -22.38
C ILE A 294 25.16 98.71 -22.31
N ALA A 295 26.44 98.98 -22.13
CA ALA A 295 27.48 97.95 -21.89
C ALA A 295 27.24 97.13 -20.62
N ALA A 296 26.87 97.81 -19.51
CA ALA A 296 26.52 97.15 -18.28
C ALA A 296 25.25 96.30 -18.43
N LEU A 297 24.19 96.81 -19.12
CA LEU A 297 23.00 96.01 -19.39
C LEU A 297 23.30 94.80 -20.34
N HIS A 298 24.22 94.99 -21.27
CA HIS A 298 24.62 93.82 -22.14
C HIS A 298 25.31 92.74 -21.35
N GLU A 299 26.20 93.07 -20.42
CA GLU A 299 26.84 92.08 -19.49
C GLU A 299 25.79 91.41 -18.65
N GLU A 300 24.88 92.11 -18.04
CA GLU A 300 23.83 91.49 -17.23
C GLU A 300 22.91 90.59 -18.07
N SER A 301 22.60 91.05 -19.31
CA SER A 301 21.85 90.30 -20.32
C SER A 301 22.53 88.92 -20.63
N GLN A 302 23.87 88.91 -20.77
CA GLN A 302 24.59 87.63 -20.97
C GLN A 302 24.43 86.68 -19.81
N LYS A 303 24.49 87.17 -18.57
CA LYS A 303 24.26 86.33 -17.36
C LYS A 303 22.87 85.78 -17.33
N VAL A 304 21.85 86.53 -17.66
CA VAL A 304 20.46 86.08 -17.76
C VAL A 304 20.29 85.01 -18.89
N HIS A 305 20.93 85.22 -20.04
CA HIS A 305 20.93 84.29 -21.14
C HIS A 305 21.53 82.93 -20.72
N GLU A 306 22.68 82.94 -20.04
CA GLU A 306 23.30 81.73 -19.50
C GLU A 306 22.41 81.05 -18.49
N SER A 307 21.72 81.76 -17.59
CA SER A 307 20.76 81.22 -16.64
C SER A 307 19.56 80.56 -17.33
N ILE A 308 19.08 81.13 -18.46
CA ILE A 308 17.99 80.53 -19.29
C ILE A 308 18.45 79.20 -19.90
N LEU A 309 19.68 79.16 -20.45
CA LEU A 309 20.25 77.91 -21.01
C LEU A 309 20.43 76.82 -19.96
N GLU A 310 20.93 77.18 -18.76
CA GLU A 310 21.11 76.25 -17.67
C GLU A 310 19.74 75.71 -17.15
N SER A 311 18.75 76.62 -17.00
CA SER A 311 17.37 76.23 -16.63
C SER A 311 16.78 75.28 -17.68
N THR A 312 16.99 75.52 -18.97
CA THR A 312 16.52 74.67 -20.05
C THR A 312 17.15 73.28 -19.99
N ARG A 313 18.43 73.21 -19.65
CA ARG A 313 19.14 71.93 -19.43
C ARG A 313 18.56 71.19 -18.26
N SER A 314 18.39 71.84 -17.10
CA SER A 314 17.84 71.27 -15.89
C SER A 314 16.39 70.74 -16.11
N ILE A 315 15.56 71.42 -16.91
CA ILE A 315 14.25 70.99 -17.29
C ILE A 315 14.30 69.69 -18.11
N LYS A 316 15.20 69.57 -19.08
CA LYS A 316 15.41 68.35 -19.87
C LYS A 316 15.82 67.16 -19.01
N GLU A 317 16.76 67.41 -18.07
CA GLU A 317 17.17 66.37 -17.12
C GLU A 317 16.03 65.95 -16.17
N GLY A 318 15.27 66.92 -15.65
CA GLY A 318 14.08 66.71 -14.83
C GLY A 318 13.00 65.86 -15.56
N LYS A 319 12.72 66.21 -16.84
CA LYS A 319 11.83 65.41 -17.68
C LYS A 319 12.30 63.96 -17.81
N ARG A 320 13.55 63.74 -18.10
CA ARG A 320 14.13 62.38 -18.20
C ARG A 320 13.99 61.57 -16.91
N ASN A 321 14.20 62.21 -15.74
CA ASN A 321 14.06 61.58 -14.47
C ASN A 321 12.61 61.19 -14.16
N ILE A 322 11.65 62.01 -14.54
CA ILE A 322 10.22 61.73 -14.39
C ILE A 322 9.81 60.62 -15.34
N ASP A 323 10.29 60.57 -16.59
CA ASP A 323 10.03 59.46 -17.54
C ASP A 323 10.55 58.13 -16.98
N VAL A 324 11.74 58.09 -16.40
CA VAL A 324 12.29 56.88 -15.74
C VAL A 324 11.41 56.48 -14.56
N THR A 325 10.96 57.43 -13.75
CA THR A 325 10.07 57.22 -12.61
C THR A 325 8.73 56.64 -13.03
N ALA A 326 8.12 57.17 -14.11
CA ALA A 326 6.88 56.66 -14.70
C ALA A 326 7.04 55.21 -15.18
N GLY A 327 8.16 54.91 -15.87
CA GLY A 327 8.50 53.53 -16.27
C GLY A 327 8.68 52.58 -15.08
N ALA A 328 9.26 53.04 -13.98
CA ALA A 328 9.38 52.26 -12.76
C ALA A 328 8.00 51.92 -12.15
N PHE A 329 7.05 52.84 -12.11
CA PHE A 329 5.71 52.58 -11.66
C PHE A 329 4.98 51.55 -12.54
N GLN A 330 5.17 51.54 -13.86
CA GLN A 330 4.62 50.55 -14.77
C GLN A 330 5.17 49.15 -14.50
N GLU A 331 6.47 49.01 -14.24
CA GLU A 331 7.10 47.72 -13.83
C GLU A 331 6.60 47.27 -12.47
N ILE A 332 6.42 48.17 -11.51
CA ILE A 332 5.79 47.87 -10.23
C ILE A 332 4.38 47.32 -10.43
N LEU A 333 3.56 47.99 -11.21
CA LEU A 333 2.20 47.56 -11.55
C LEU A 333 2.16 46.16 -12.13
N LYS A 334 3.00 45.86 -13.09
CA LYS A 334 3.10 44.51 -13.71
C LYS A 334 3.45 43.45 -12.70
N THR A 335 4.48 43.70 -11.87
CA THR A 335 4.95 42.75 -10.88
C THR A 335 3.91 42.48 -9.77
N VAL A 336 3.22 43.51 -9.34
CA VAL A 336 2.20 43.44 -8.30
C VAL A 336 0.95 42.72 -8.77
N LEU A 337 0.50 42.95 -10.03
CA LEU A 337 -0.62 42.21 -10.62
C LEU A 337 -0.27 40.69 -10.74
N GLU A 338 0.96 40.36 -11.11
CA GLU A 338 1.40 38.98 -11.12
C GLU A 338 1.43 38.37 -9.70
N THR A 339 1.87 39.15 -8.70
CA THR A 339 1.87 38.72 -7.29
C THR A 339 0.45 38.48 -6.78
N GLU A 340 -0.51 39.37 -7.07
CA GLU A 340 -1.93 39.20 -6.73
C GLU A 340 -2.49 37.90 -7.33
N ARG A 341 -2.23 37.65 -8.63
CA ARG A 341 -2.67 36.43 -9.29
C ARG A 341 -2.08 35.17 -8.67
N ARG A 342 -0.77 35.17 -8.40
CA ARG A 342 -0.08 34.03 -7.75
C ARG A 342 -0.64 33.77 -6.37
N ALA A 343 -0.84 34.82 -5.56
CA ALA A 343 -1.39 34.70 -4.21
C ALA A 343 -2.84 34.14 -4.25
N THR A 344 -3.67 34.58 -5.18
CA THR A 344 -5.02 34.05 -5.38
C THR A 344 -4.95 32.55 -5.72
N SER A 345 -4.06 32.16 -6.66
CA SER A 345 -3.87 30.75 -7.01
C SER A 345 -3.41 29.90 -5.83
N ILE A 346 -2.55 30.42 -4.95
CA ILE A 346 -2.15 29.72 -3.71
C ILE A 346 -3.34 29.53 -2.77
N ALA A 347 -4.21 30.53 -2.63
CA ALA A 347 -5.42 30.42 -1.81
C ALA A 347 -6.37 29.32 -2.34
N ASP A 348 -6.57 29.25 -3.68
CA ASP A 348 -7.40 28.22 -4.32
C ASP A 348 -6.80 26.82 -4.17
N LEU A 349 -5.49 26.68 -4.39
CA LEU A 349 -4.78 25.40 -4.16
C LEU A 349 -4.87 24.95 -2.70
N SER A 350 -4.78 25.87 -1.76
CA SER A 350 -4.95 25.57 -0.33
C SER A 350 -6.36 25.06 -0.03
N GLN A 351 -7.38 25.58 -0.69
CA GLN A 351 -8.75 25.08 -0.56
C GLN A 351 -8.87 23.63 -1.05
N MET A 352 -8.26 23.31 -2.19
CA MET A 352 -8.21 21.93 -2.71
C MET A 352 -7.43 20.99 -1.78
N GLN A 353 -6.34 21.46 -1.19
CA GLN A 353 -5.59 20.69 -0.20
C GLN A 353 -6.42 20.41 1.07
N LEU A 354 -7.25 21.36 1.52
CA LEU A 354 -8.15 21.16 2.66
C LEU A 354 -9.17 20.05 2.38
N GLU A 355 -9.74 20.03 1.17
CA GLU A 355 -10.62 18.93 0.73
C GLU A 355 -9.87 17.58 0.68
N GLY A 356 -8.62 17.60 0.20
CA GLY A 356 -7.74 16.42 0.24
C GLY A 356 -7.49 15.92 1.67
N SER A 357 -7.24 16.83 2.61
CA SER A 357 -7.06 16.49 4.03
C SER A 357 -8.31 15.85 4.64
N SER A 358 -9.50 16.36 4.29
CA SER A 358 -10.77 15.75 4.72
C SER A 358 -10.95 14.32 4.21
N LYS A 359 -10.58 14.06 2.95
CA LYS A 359 -10.59 12.70 2.40
C LYS A 359 -9.59 11.78 3.08
N MET A 360 -8.41 12.30 3.46
CA MET A 360 -7.43 11.54 4.23
C MET A 360 -7.93 11.17 5.63
N VAL A 361 -8.66 12.06 6.33
CA VAL A 361 -9.31 11.72 7.60
C VAL A 361 -10.26 10.55 7.42
N ALA A 362 -11.15 10.60 6.43
CA ALA A 362 -12.09 9.50 6.16
C ALA A 362 -11.37 8.17 5.83
N ALA A 363 -10.25 8.23 5.10
CA ALA A 363 -9.46 7.04 4.80
C ALA A 363 -8.77 6.47 6.05
N VAL A 364 -8.28 7.32 6.95
CA VAL A 364 -7.67 6.91 8.23
C VAL A 364 -8.72 6.30 9.16
N ASP A 365 -9.93 6.85 9.20
CA ASP A 365 -11.06 6.27 9.97
C ASP A 365 -11.45 4.88 9.44
N GLU A 366 -11.45 4.67 8.11
CA GLU A 366 -11.69 3.34 7.53
C GLU A 366 -10.56 2.36 7.86
N ILE A 367 -9.29 2.79 7.85
CA ILE A 367 -8.17 1.95 8.28
C ILE A 367 -8.30 1.59 9.77
N ALA A 368 -8.78 2.51 10.62
CA ALA A 368 -9.06 2.24 12.02
C ALA A 368 -10.09 1.11 12.18
N ARG A 369 -11.20 1.19 11.45
CA ARG A 369 -12.22 0.15 11.45
C ARG A 369 -11.68 -1.21 11.02
N VAL A 370 -10.86 -1.25 9.96
CA VAL A 370 -10.21 -2.50 9.51
C VAL A 370 -9.24 -3.04 10.57
N ALA A 371 -8.53 -2.18 11.30
CA ALA A 371 -7.64 -2.62 12.38
C ALA A 371 -8.43 -3.23 13.55
N ASP A 372 -9.57 -2.66 13.92
CA ASP A 372 -10.46 -3.21 14.95
C ASP A 372 -11.05 -4.56 14.50
N ASP A 373 -11.51 -4.66 13.24
CA ASP A 373 -12.00 -5.91 12.67
C ASP A 373 -10.92 -7.00 12.67
N ASN A 374 -9.67 -6.64 12.35
CA ASN A 374 -8.53 -7.55 12.41
C ASN A 374 -8.23 -8.02 13.84
N ALA A 375 -8.28 -7.13 14.84
CA ALA A 375 -8.09 -7.49 16.22
C ALA A 375 -9.16 -8.49 16.68
N ALA A 376 -10.43 -8.22 16.39
CA ALA A 376 -11.54 -9.13 16.71
C ALA A 376 -11.41 -10.50 16.00
N ALA A 377 -11.03 -10.50 14.71
CA ALA A 377 -10.80 -11.74 13.98
C ALA A 377 -9.61 -12.54 14.57
N THR A 378 -8.56 -11.85 15.02
CA THR A 378 -7.39 -12.47 15.66
C THR A 378 -7.78 -13.15 16.98
N GLU A 379 -8.62 -12.54 17.80
CA GLU A 379 -9.16 -13.16 19.02
C GLU A 379 -9.96 -14.44 18.72
N GLN A 380 -10.80 -14.41 17.67
CA GLN A 380 -11.58 -15.58 17.25
C GLN A 380 -10.67 -16.72 16.76
N VAL A 381 -9.64 -16.41 15.96
CA VAL A 381 -8.68 -17.40 15.48
C VAL A 381 -7.88 -17.96 16.65
N SER A 382 -7.50 -17.14 17.64
CA SER A 382 -6.82 -17.59 18.87
C SER A 382 -7.68 -18.62 19.64
N ALA A 383 -8.94 -18.32 19.88
CA ALA A 383 -9.86 -19.24 20.55
C ALA A 383 -10.06 -20.55 19.76
N ALA A 384 -10.16 -20.48 18.43
CA ALA A 384 -10.24 -21.66 17.57
C ALA A 384 -8.95 -22.51 17.63
N THR A 385 -7.80 -21.87 17.71
CA THR A 385 -6.49 -22.53 17.83
C THR A 385 -6.34 -23.27 19.16
N GLU A 386 -6.80 -22.68 20.27
CA GLU A 386 -6.86 -23.33 21.58
C GLU A 386 -7.79 -24.54 21.56
N GLN A 387 -8.96 -24.43 20.95
CA GLN A 387 -9.89 -25.55 20.80
C GLN A 387 -9.31 -26.67 19.93
N GLN A 388 -8.55 -26.32 18.89
CA GLN A 388 -7.87 -27.29 18.03
C GLN A 388 -6.79 -28.05 18.78
N LEU A 389 -6.00 -27.38 19.62
CA LEU A 389 -5.01 -28.03 20.48
C LEU A 389 -5.66 -29.01 21.44
N ALA A 390 -6.77 -28.64 22.09
CA ALA A 390 -7.51 -29.55 22.98
C ALA A 390 -8.08 -30.77 22.21
N ALA A 391 -8.66 -30.55 21.03
CA ALA A 391 -9.14 -31.64 20.19
C ALA A 391 -8.02 -32.62 19.74
N MET A 392 -6.82 -32.12 19.47
CA MET A 392 -5.68 -32.94 19.14
C MET A 392 -5.19 -33.78 20.35
N GLN A 393 -5.27 -33.24 21.56
CA GLN A 393 -4.99 -34.01 22.78
C GLN A 393 -5.97 -35.15 22.99
N ASP A 394 -7.26 -34.88 22.80
CA ASP A 394 -8.32 -35.90 22.88
C ASP A 394 -8.13 -36.98 21.80
N MET A 395 -7.77 -36.55 20.58
CA MET A 395 -7.48 -37.46 19.47
C MET A 395 -6.29 -38.37 19.80
N ALA A 396 -5.20 -37.83 20.38
CA ALA A 396 -4.05 -38.63 20.77
C ALA A 396 -4.40 -39.70 21.81
N LEU A 397 -5.29 -39.39 22.76
CA LEU A 397 -5.82 -40.36 23.72
C LEU A 397 -6.65 -41.47 23.03
N ALA A 398 -7.59 -41.07 22.14
CA ALA A 398 -8.39 -42.04 21.40
C ALA A 398 -7.56 -42.96 20.49
N ILE A 399 -6.49 -42.45 19.87
CA ILE A 399 -5.55 -43.23 19.07
C ILE A 399 -4.81 -44.25 19.94
N LYS A 400 -4.38 -43.87 21.13
CA LYS A 400 -3.72 -44.75 22.08
C LYS A 400 -4.66 -45.89 22.49
N ASP A 401 -5.93 -45.59 22.72
CA ASP A 401 -6.94 -46.59 23.08
C ASP A 401 -7.21 -47.56 21.92
N LEU A 402 -7.30 -47.04 20.68
CA LEU A 402 -7.43 -47.87 19.47
C LEU A 402 -6.25 -48.80 19.26
N ALA A 403 -5.03 -48.30 19.45
CA ALA A 403 -3.83 -49.13 19.36
C ALA A 403 -3.80 -50.22 20.43
N HIS A 404 -4.20 -49.89 21.65
CA HIS A 404 -4.33 -50.86 22.75
C HIS A 404 -5.38 -51.94 22.45
N MET A 405 -6.57 -51.58 22.01
CA MET A 405 -7.62 -52.54 21.61
C MET A 405 -7.17 -53.45 20.46
N ALA A 406 -6.43 -52.93 19.49
CA ALA A 406 -5.88 -53.72 18.39
C ALA A 406 -4.83 -54.74 18.92
N ASP A 407 -4.01 -54.37 19.88
CA ASP A 407 -3.02 -55.22 20.51
C ASP A 407 -3.68 -56.32 21.40
N GLU A 408 -4.71 -55.96 22.16
CA GLU A 408 -5.51 -56.94 22.92
C GLU A 408 -6.15 -57.97 22.01
N LEU A 409 -6.81 -57.51 20.89
CA LEU A 409 -7.36 -58.43 19.91
C LEU A 409 -6.31 -59.34 19.30
N MET A 410 -5.14 -58.82 19.01
CA MET A 410 -4.00 -59.66 18.51
C MET A 410 -3.59 -60.70 19.56
N THR A 411 -3.48 -60.30 20.84
CA THR A 411 -3.15 -61.20 21.95
C THR A 411 -4.19 -62.32 22.13
N VAL A 412 -5.47 -62.01 21.99
CA VAL A 412 -6.55 -62.98 22.03
C VAL A 412 -6.47 -63.96 20.87
N VAL A 413 -6.18 -63.48 19.67
CA VAL A 413 -6.10 -64.26 18.43
C VAL A 413 -4.82 -65.12 18.42
N GLU A 414 -3.72 -64.68 19.01
CA GLU A 414 -2.46 -65.45 19.14
C GLU A 414 -2.61 -66.73 19.96
N ARG A 415 -3.66 -66.84 20.81
CA ARG A 415 -4.01 -68.11 21.51
C ARG A 415 -4.43 -69.18 20.54
N PHE A 416 -4.91 -68.82 19.33
CA PHE A 416 -5.31 -69.77 18.30
C PHE A 416 -4.11 -70.01 17.37
N ARG A 417 -3.65 -71.26 17.29
CA ARG A 417 -2.62 -71.69 16.37
C ARG A 417 -3.24 -72.02 15.01
N VAL A 418 -2.99 -71.23 14.04
CA VAL A 418 -3.36 -71.45 12.63
C VAL A 418 -2.06 -71.80 11.88
N GLU A 419 -2.03 -72.77 11.01
CA GLU A 419 -0.86 -72.99 10.14
C GLU A 419 -0.51 -71.70 9.41
N PRO A 420 0.78 -71.38 9.30
CA PRO A 420 1.14 -70.28 8.43
C PRO A 420 0.67 -70.61 7.01
N GLU A 421 -0.06 -69.70 6.38
CA GLU A 421 -0.27 -69.73 4.97
C GLU A 421 1.12 -69.90 4.31
N GLU A 422 1.37 -71.00 3.60
CA GLU A 422 2.51 -71.06 2.69
C GLU A 422 2.39 -69.87 1.78
N SER A 423 3.29 -68.91 1.99
CA SER A 423 3.40 -67.74 1.09
C SER A 423 3.68 -68.32 -0.30
N GLY A 424 2.64 -68.36 -1.12
CA GLY A 424 2.75 -68.66 -2.55
C GLY A 424 3.69 -67.62 -3.16
N ALA A 425 4.81 -68.10 -3.68
CA ALA A 425 5.85 -67.41 -4.43
C ALA A 425 5.28 -66.73 -5.70
#